data_386cd4ad37e76845d24d362086d0c00a
#
_entry.id   386cd4ad37e76845d24d362086d0c00a
#
_cell.length_a   1.000
_cell.length_b   1.000
_cell.length_c   1.000
_cell.angle_alpha   90.00
_cell.angle_beta   90.00
_cell.angle_gamma   90.00
#
_symmetry.space_group_name_H-M   'P 1'
#
loop_
_entity.id
_entity.type
_entity.pdbx_description
1 polymer ?
#
loop_
_entity_poly.entity_id
_entity_poly.type
_entity_poly.pdbx_seq_one_letter_code
_entity_poly.pdbx_strand_id
1 'polypeptide(L)'
;MKIAILSDIHEGLNRKRTQNEIMAVLNKWMETNRPDVFMISGDMTAGPDKSLALLNKLQNDFAKTKILFVHGNHDVYYEDSKVANEKLLQFPGNLGNGPVELNEDWVVIGDGGWYDYSFQIEGYTEEQFRIGTFNDFTWPDKQYAHWPGSDGEETDRYVEKLENWLKEYHGKNIIMVTHVVPFKKYLQLKGDPSWDFFNAMMGSERFGELALKYGVKKYIFGHIHTRYHEHYNGIEIICNPLGYYPHEWHHQTAEEEIFSAIKVIEI
;
A
#
# COMPACT_ATOMS: atom_id res chain seq x y z
N MET A 1 -5.85 9.66 -19.61
CA MET A 1 -6.50 8.63 -18.75
C MET A 1 -6.48 9.13 -17.32
N LYS A 2 -7.68 9.15 -16.69
CA LYS A 2 -7.87 9.64 -15.31
C LYS A 2 -7.67 8.51 -14.31
N ILE A 3 -6.68 8.63 -13.44
CA ILE A 3 -6.33 7.64 -12.41
C ILE A 3 -6.59 8.25 -11.05
N ALA A 4 -7.41 7.57 -10.24
CA ALA A 4 -7.63 7.93 -8.84
C ALA A 4 -6.86 6.97 -7.93
N ILE A 5 -6.32 7.47 -6.82
CA ILE A 5 -5.43 6.75 -5.91
C ILE A 5 -5.89 6.95 -4.48
N LEU A 6 -5.97 5.87 -3.72
CA LEU A 6 -6.25 5.86 -2.29
C LEU A 6 -5.53 4.67 -1.65
N SER A 7 -5.19 4.76 -0.37
CA SER A 7 -4.67 3.65 0.43
C SER A 7 -5.22 3.68 1.85
N ASP A 8 -4.90 2.65 2.62
CA ASP A 8 -5.14 2.60 4.06
C ASP A 8 -6.59 2.96 4.43
N ILE A 9 -7.53 2.36 3.70
CA ILE A 9 -8.97 2.63 3.87
C ILE A 9 -9.45 2.12 5.21
N HIS A 10 -8.89 0.98 5.69
CA HIS A 10 -9.23 0.35 6.96
C HIS A 10 -10.74 0.31 7.21
N GLU A 11 -11.51 -0.13 6.20
CA GLU A 11 -12.96 -0.01 6.13
C GLU A 11 -13.63 -0.43 7.44
N GLY A 12 -13.35 -1.65 7.93
CA GLY A 12 -14.02 -2.19 9.10
C GLY A 12 -13.77 -1.38 10.37
N LEU A 13 -12.56 -0.83 10.53
CA LEU A 13 -12.18 -0.01 11.68
C LEU A 13 -12.82 1.38 11.58
N ASN A 14 -12.68 2.03 10.44
CA ASN A 14 -13.20 3.38 10.24
C ASN A 14 -14.73 3.40 10.25
N ARG A 15 -15.40 2.43 9.63
CA ARG A 15 -16.85 2.28 9.72
C ARG A 15 -17.33 2.15 11.17
N LYS A 16 -16.66 1.31 11.99
CA LYS A 16 -17.00 1.14 13.41
C LYS A 16 -16.79 2.43 14.21
N ARG A 17 -15.70 3.16 13.96
CA ARG A 17 -15.35 4.36 14.73
C ARG A 17 -16.16 5.59 14.33
N THR A 18 -16.41 5.79 13.04
CA THR A 18 -17.17 6.93 12.52
C THR A 18 -18.68 6.74 12.57
N GLN A 19 -19.16 5.48 12.71
CA GLN A 19 -20.57 5.10 12.49
C GLN A 19 -21.06 5.46 11.08
N ASN A 20 -20.17 5.56 10.09
CA ASN A 20 -20.47 5.85 8.69
C ASN A 20 -20.13 4.65 7.80
N GLU A 21 -20.90 4.45 6.75
CA GLU A 21 -20.63 3.46 5.72
C GLU A 21 -19.54 3.99 4.76
N ILE A 22 -18.28 3.71 5.07
CA ILE A 22 -17.09 4.20 4.35
C ILE A 22 -17.19 3.89 2.85
N MET A 23 -17.59 2.66 2.49
CA MET A 23 -17.76 2.27 1.08
C MET A 23 -18.88 3.00 0.37
N ALA A 24 -19.96 3.38 1.06
CA ALA A 24 -21.03 4.18 0.45
C ALA A 24 -20.54 5.60 0.09
N VAL A 25 -19.71 6.19 0.95
CA VAL A 25 -19.09 7.49 0.67
C VAL A 25 -18.10 7.39 -0.49
N LEU A 26 -17.28 6.34 -0.52
CA LEU A 26 -16.36 6.08 -1.64
C LEU A 26 -17.13 5.90 -2.96
N ASN A 27 -18.21 5.12 -2.96
CA ASN A 27 -19.05 4.90 -4.13
C ASN A 27 -19.63 6.22 -4.65
N LYS A 28 -20.11 7.11 -3.77
CA LYS A 28 -20.59 8.45 -4.14
C LYS A 28 -19.50 9.26 -4.86
N TRP A 29 -18.26 9.20 -4.37
CA TRP A 29 -17.14 9.85 -5.04
C TRP A 29 -16.88 9.25 -6.44
N MET A 30 -16.88 7.91 -6.54
CA MET A 30 -16.67 7.17 -7.79
C MET A 30 -17.75 7.48 -8.84
N GLU A 31 -19.03 7.52 -8.45
CA GLU A 31 -20.17 7.88 -9.32
C GLU A 31 -20.01 9.28 -9.91
N THR A 32 -19.55 10.23 -9.09
CA THR A 32 -19.37 11.62 -9.49
C THR A 32 -18.15 11.80 -10.40
N ASN A 33 -17.02 11.19 -10.05
CA ASN A 33 -15.73 11.46 -10.66
C ASN A 33 -15.38 10.53 -11.84
N ARG A 34 -15.92 9.30 -11.85
CA ARG A 34 -15.79 8.30 -12.92
C ARG A 34 -14.35 8.15 -13.44
N PRO A 35 -13.37 7.77 -12.59
CA PRO A 35 -12.03 7.55 -13.06
C PRO A 35 -11.97 6.35 -14.02
N ASP A 36 -11.01 6.38 -14.96
CA ASP A 36 -10.71 5.23 -15.81
C ASP A 36 -10.09 4.08 -15.01
N VAL A 37 -9.23 4.44 -14.04
CA VAL A 37 -8.54 3.52 -13.13
C VAL A 37 -8.70 4.02 -11.70
N PHE A 38 -8.97 3.11 -10.77
CA PHE A 38 -8.90 3.37 -9.33
C PHE A 38 -7.87 2.44 -8.69
N MET A 39 -6.78 3.01 -8.18
CA MET A 39 -5.68 2.27 -7.54
C MET A 39 -5.82 2.30 -6.03
N ILE A 40 -5.76 1.13 -5.41
CA ILE A 40 -5.76 0.96 -3.96
C ILE A 40 -4.40 0.37 -3.56
N SER A 41 -3.54 1.19 -2.94
CA SER A 41 -2.21 0.76 -2.51
C SER A 41 -2.20 0.17 -1.10
N GLY A 42 -3.08 -0.80 -0.87
CA GLY A 42 -3.12 -1.65 0.31
C GLY A 42 -4.04 -1.17 1.44
N ASP A 43 -4.20 -2.05 2.41
CA ASP A 43 -4.96 -1.86 3.64
C ASP A 43 -6.43 -1.47 3.40
N MET A 44 -7.08 -2.29 2.55
CA MET A 44 -8.51 -2.17 2.30
C MET A 44 -9.32 -2.38 3.60
N THR A 45 -9.00 -3.47 4.31
CA THR A 45 -9.57 -3.79 5.63
C THR A 45 -8.66 -4.80 6.36
N ALA A 46 -9.15 -5.50 7.38
CA ALA A 46 -8.39 -6.53 8.06
C ALA A 46 -8.81 -7.94 7.61
N GLY A 47 -7.84 -8.68 7.05
CA GLY A 47 -7.96 -10.05 6.59
C GLY A 47 -8.44 -10.21 5.13
N PRO A 48 -7.98 -11.29 4.46
CA PRO A 48 -8.10 -11.45 3.02
C PRO A 48 -9.54 -11.61 2.52
N ASP A 49 -10.38 -12.32 3.28
CA ASP A 49 -11.76 -12.62 2.84
C ASP A 49 -12.61 -11.36 2.75
N LYS A 50 -12.44 -10.44 3.70
CA LYS A 50 -13.17 -9.16 3.70
C LYS A 50 -12.63 -8.22 2.61
N SER A 51 -11.31 -8.12 2.47
CA SER A 51 -10.68 -7.30 1.43
C SER A 51 -11.12 -7.76 0.04
N LEU A 52 -11.07 -9.08 -0.22
CA LEU A 52 -11.53 -9.67 -1.48
C LEU A 52 -13.02 -9.39 -1.75
N ALA A 53 -13.87 -9.52 -0.74
CA ALA A 53 -15.30 -9.24 -0.88
C ALA A 53 -15.57 -7.77 -1.23
N LEU A 54 -14.89 -6.83 -0.58
CA LEU A 54 -15.03 -5.39 -0.85
C LEU A 54 -14.49 -5.02 -2.23
N LEU A 55 -13.34 -5.58 -2.65
CA LEU A 55 -12.75 -5.36 -3.97
C LEU A 55 -13.67 -5.86 -5.09
N ASN A 56 -14.19 -7.09 -4.95
CA ASN A 56 -15.13 -7.66 -5.92
C ASN A 56 -16.43 -6.84 -5.99
N LYS A 57 -16.95 -6.40 -4.84
CA LYS A 57 -18.12 -5.53 -4.83
C LYS A 57 -17.84 -4.21 -5.53
N LEU A 58 -16.72 -3.55 -5.25
CA LEU A 58 -16.33 -2.29 -5.88
C LEU A 58 -16.18 -2.45 -7.39
N GLN A 59 -15.53 -3.53 -7.87
CA GLN A 59 -15.39 -3.80 -9.29
C GLN A 59 -16.74 -4.07 -9.98
N ASN A 60 -17.66 -4.76 -9.31
CA ASN A 60 -19.01 -5.01 -9.85
C ASN A 60 -19.85 -3.73 -9.91
N ASP A 61 -19.79 -2.89 -8.88
CA ASP A 61 -20.50 -1.62 -8.82
C ASP A 61 -19.98 -0.63 -9.88
N PHE A 62 -18.69 -0.71 -10.24
CA PHE A 62 -18.01 0.18 -11.19
C PHE A 62 -17.34 -0.58 -12.35
N ALA A 63 -18.12 -1.33 -13.11
CA ALA A 63 -17.63 -2.20 -14.19
C ALA A 63 -16.85 -1.47 -15.31
N LYS A 64 -16.99 -0.15 -15.45
CA LYS A 64 -16.27 0.67 -16.44
C LYS A 64 -14.95 1.22 -15.91
N THR A 65 -14.74 1.25 -14.59
CA THR A 65 -13.48 1.64 -13.96
C THR A 65 -12.64 0.39 -13.72
N LYS A 66 -11.38 0.41 -14.12
CA LYS A 66 -10.45 -0.67 -13.78
C LYS A 66 -9.98 -0.48 -12.34
N ILE A 67 -10.37 -1.39 -11.44
CA ILE A 67 -9.89 -1.39 -10.06
C ILE A 67 -8.57 -2.13 -10.02
N LEU A 68 -7.50 -1.47 -9.59
CA LEU A 68 -6.17 -2.07 -9.37
C LEU A 68 -5.84 -2.05 -7.88
N PHE A 69 -5.20 -3.10 -7.40
CA PHE A 69 -4.95 -3.29 -5.98
C PHE A 69 -3.60 -3.97 -5.73
N VAL A 70 -2.90 -3.56 -4.69
CA VAL A 70 -1.87 -4.34 -4.02
C VAL A 70 -2.32 -4.57 -2.58
N HIS A 71 -1.97 -5.70 -1.97
CA HIS A 71 -2.30 -5.89 -0.56
C HIS A 71 -1.44 -5.00 0.35
N GLY A 72 -2.00 -4.61 1.49
CA GLY A 72 -1.24 -4.10 2.63
C GLY A 72 -1.02 -5.19 3.68
N ASN A 73 -0.32 -4.83 4.77
CA ASN A 73 -0.07 -5.77 5.85
C ASN A 73 -1.36 -6.21 6.55
N HIS A 74 -2.34 -5.32 6.70
CA HIS A 74 -3.64 -5.69 7.30
C HIS A 74 -4.46 -6.65 6.42
N ASP A 75 -4.34 -6.57 5.10
CA ASP A 75 -5.07 -7.45 4.19
C ASP A 75 -4.60 -8.92 4.30
N VAL A 76 -3.33 -9.14 4.69
CA VAL A 76 -2.74 -10.46 4.87
C VAL A 76 -2.70 -10.95 6.32
N TYR A 77 -3.35 -10.28 7.26
CA TYR A 77 -3.54 -10.77 8.62
C TYR A 77 -4.39 -12.03 8.62
N TYR A 78 -3.73 -13.16 8.80
CA TYR A 78 -4.31 -14.49 8.73
C TYR A 78 -3.41 -15.52 9.41
N GLU A 79 -3.92 -16.74 9.66
CA GLU A 79 -3.13 -17.85 10.23
C GLU A 79 -1.91 -18.22 9.37
N ASP A 80 -2.01 -18.02 8.06
CA ASP A 80 -0.93 -18.16 7.08
C ASP A 80 -1.06 -17.02 6.05
N SER A 81 -0.13 -16.06 6.08
CA SER A 81 -0.16 -14.88 5.21
C SER A 81 0.11 -15.22 3.74
N LYS A 82 0.79 -16.34 3.46
CA LYS A 82 0.94 -16.82 2.08
C LYS A 82 -0.42 -17.25 1.53
N VAL A 83 -1.21 -18.00 2.31
CA VAL A 83 -2.58 -18.38 1.94
C VAL A 83 -3.47 -17.14 1.80
N ALA A 84 -3.30 -16.15 2.67
CA ALA A 84 -4.00 -14.87 2.55
C ALA A 84 -3.70 -14.18 1.23
N ASN A 85 -2.42 -14.08 0.87
CA ASN A 85 -2.00 -13.50 -0.40
C ASN A 85 -2.55 -14.29 -1.61
N GLU A 86 -2.49 -15.62 -1.58
CA GLU A 86 -3.06 -16.47 -2.63
C GLU A 86 -4.58 -16.25 -2.81
N LYS A 87 -5.32 -15.99 -1.73
CA LYS A 87 -6.74 -15.59 -1.81
C LYS A 87 -6.90 -14.23 -2.49
N LEU A 88 -6.09 -13.23 -2.11
CA LEU A 88 -6.16 -11.88 -2.68
C LEU A 88 -5.77 -11.84 -4.17
N LEU A 89 -4.90 -12.75 -4.62
CA LEU A 89 -4.57 -12.95 -6.05
C LEU A 89 -5.76 -13.45 -6.88
N GLN A 90 -6.86 -13.91 -6.26
CA GLN A 90 -8.09 -14.24 -6.98
C GLN A 90 -8.83 -12.99 -7.50
N PHE A 91 -8.53 -11.81 -6.97
CA PHE A 91 -9.03 -10.56 -7.53
C PHE A 91 -8.29 -10.24 -8.85
N PRO A 92 -8.98 -10.14 -10.00
CA PRO A 92 -8.30 -9.95 -11.30
C PRO A 92 -7.49 -8.67 -11.39
N GLY A 93 -7.85 -7.63 -10.63
CA GLY A 93 -7.14 -6.36 -10.57
C GLY A 93 -6.00 -6.32 -9.56
N ASN A 94 -5.65 -7.45 -8.92
CA ASN A 94 -4.49 -7.52 -8.04
C ASN A 94 -3.22 -7.48 -8.88
N LEU A 95 -2.38 -6.46 -8.66
CA LEU A 95 -1.12 -6.25 -9.40
C LEU A 95 -0.09 -7.35 -9.13
N GLY A 96 -0.21 -8.09 -8.03
CA GLY A 96 0.57 -9.28 -7.77
C GLY A 96 0.40 -10.41 -8.80
N ASN A 97 -0.65 -10.36 -9.64
CA ASN A 97 -0.86 -11.28 -10.77
C ASN A 97 0.02 -10.94 -11.99
N GLY A 98 0.50 -9.71 -12.12
CA GLY A 98 1.35 -9.26 -13.22
C GLY A 98 1.17 -7.78 -13.57
N PRO A 99 2.06 -7.25 -14.42
CA PRO A 99 1.98 -5.89 -14.93
C PRO A 99 0.67 -5.64 -15.69
N VAL A 100 0.16 -4.41 -15.57
CA VAL A 100 -1.08 -3.97 -16.25
C VAL A 100 -0.75 -2.84 -17.19
N GLU A 101 -0.80 -3.08 -18.48
CA GLU A 101 -0.69 -2.02 -19.49
C GLU A 101 -1.94 -1.14 -19.45
N LEU A 102 -1.73 0.17 -19.30
CA LEU A 102 -2.80 1.17 -19.30
C LEU A 102 -3.06 1.69 -20.72
N ASN A 103 -1.99 1.88 -21.47
CA ASN A 103 -1.99 2.27 -22.89
C ASN A 103 -0.64 1.87 -23.54
N GLU A 104 -0.39 2.35 -24.76
CA GLU A 104 0.87 2.04 -25.48
C GLU A 104 2.13 2.50 -24.74
N ASP A 105 2.05 3.59 -23.97
CA ASP A 105 3.20 4.23 -23.31
C ASP A 105 3.34 3.88 -21.83
N TRP A 106 2.26 3.50 -21.14
CA TRP A 106 2.23 3.37 -19.69
C TRP A 106 1.87 1.97 -19.22
N VAL A 107 2.61 1.50 -18.20
CA VAL A 107 2.36 0.25 -17.49
C VAL A 107 2.37 0.48 -15.98
N VAL A 108 1.50 -0.25 -15.26
CA VAL A 108 1.52 -0.34 -13.80
C VAL A 108 2.15 -1.66 -13.40
N ILE A 109 3.15 -1.58 -12.52
CA ILE A 109 3.85 -2.73 -11.94
C ILE A 109 3.74 -2.61 -10.43
N GLY A 110 3.27 -3.64 -9.74
CA GLY A 110 3.15 -3.55 -8.29
C GLY A 110 2.92 -4.87 -7.59
N ASP A 111 3.17 -4.86 -6.30
CA ASP A 111 2.79 -5.89 -5.33
C ASP A 111 2.79 -5.27 -3.92
N GLY A 112 2.29 -5.96 -2.89
CA GLY A 112 2.24 -5.44 -1.53
C GLY A 112 3.61 -5.00 -1.01
N GLY A 113 4.62 -5.81 -1.24
CA GLY A 113 5.93 -5.65 -0.63
C GLY A 113 5.93 -6.08 0.84
N TRP A 114 7.10 -6.10 1.43
CA TRP A 114 7.29 -6.35 2.86
C TRP A 114 8.51 -5.58 3.35
N TYR A 115 8.90 -5.74 4.62
CA TYR A 115 10.05 -5.08 5.22
C TYR A 115 11.20 -6.08 5.51
N ASP A 116 12.42 -5.56 5.48
CA ASP A 116 13.67 -6.32 5.71
C ASP A 116 14.59 -5.65 6.73
N TYR A 117 14.05 -4.72 7.49
CA TYR A 117 14.74 -3.90 8.49
C TYR A 117 15.85 -2.98 7.93
N SER A 118 15.92 -2.77 6.59
CA SER A 118 16.87 -1.81 6.00
C SER A 118 16.65 -0.37 6.48
N PHE A 119 15.47 -0.09 7.03
CA PHE A 119 15.14 1.19 7.68
C PHE A 119 15.44 1.23 9.17
N GLN A 120 16.18 0.25 9.69
CA GLN A 120 16.56 0.21 11.09
C GLN A 120 17.29 1.47 11.54
N ILE A 121 17.11 1.82 12.82
CA ILE A 121 17.87 2.87 13.49
C ILE A 121 19.05 2.28 14.25
N GLU A 122 20.08 3.09 14.47
CA GLU A 122 21.27 2.66 15.22
C GLU A 122 20.92 2.31 16.68
N GLY A 123 21.69 1.38 17.25
CA GLY A 123 21.58 0.99 18.67
C GLY A 123 20.73 -0.25 18.92
N TYR A 124 20.13 -0.84 17.89
CA TYR A 124 19.34 -2.07 18.00
C TYR A 124 19.90 -3.17 17.08
N THR A 125 19.63 -4.42 17.44
CA THR A 125 20.03 -5.59 16.66
C THR A 125 18.91 -6.06 15.76
N GLU A 126 19.25 -6.76 14.69
CA GLU A 126 18.26 -7.39 13.80
C GLU A 126 17.31 -8.32 14.55
N GLU A 127 17.82 -9.06 15.55
CA GLU A 127 17.00 -9.93 16.40
C GLU A 127 15.93 -9.16 17.18
N GLN A 128 16.23 -7.95 17.66
CA GLN A 128 15.24 -7.10 18.33
C GLN A 128 14.15 -6.66 17.37
N PHE A 129 14.49 -6.31 16.12
CA PHE A 129 13.50 -5.99 15.11
C PHE A 129 12.69 -7.23 14.69
N ARG A 130 13.33 -8.40 14.60
CA ARG A 130 12.65 -9.66 14.32
C ARG A 130 11.60 -10.02 15.38
N ILE A 131 11.90 -9.77 16.66
CA ILE A 131 10.92 -9.90 17.75
C ILE A 131 9.82 -8.83 17.61
N GLY A 132 10.20 -7.61 17.21
CA GLY A 132 9.27 -6.51 16.94
C GLY A 132 8.55 -5.99 18.18
N THR A 133 9.17 -6.13 19.36
CA THR A 133 8.62 -5.62 20.63
C THR A 133 9.53 -4.55 21.21
N PHE A 134 8.96 -3.43 21.59
CA PHE A 134 9.65 -2.35 22.28
C PHE A 134 8.73 -1.73 23.35
N ASN A 135 9.22 -1.62 24.59
CA ASN A 135 8.47 -1.06 25.73
C ASN A 135 7.04 -1.62 25.85
N ASP A 136 6.91 -2.94 25.94
CA ASP A 136 5.62 -3.67 26.08
C ASP A 136 4.65 -3.53 24.88
N PHE A 137 5.04 -2.83 23.82
CA PHE A 137 4.28 -2.78 22.59
C PHE A 137 4.91 -3.70 21.53
N THR A 138 4.13 -4.63 21.00
CA THR A 138 4.53 -5.50 19.90
C THR A 138 3.91 -4.99 18.61
N TRP A 139 4.73 -4.87 17.57
CA TRP A 139 4.25 -4.47 16.25
C TRP A 139 3.16 -5.43 15.75
N PRO A 140 2.00 -4.93 15.28
CA PRO A 140 0.86 -5.78 14.98
C PRO A 140 1.15 -6.91 13.98
N ASP A 141 2.01 -6.68 12.99
CA ASP A 141 2.35 -7.71 11.99
C ASP A 141 2.96 -8.95 12.63
N LYS A 142 3.73 -8.80 13.74
CA LYS A 142 4.33 -9.93 14.47
C LYS A 142 3.28 -10.79 15.18
N GLN A 143 2.07 -10.27 15.35
CA GLN A 143 0.97 -10.98 15.99
C GLN A 143 -0.02 -11.55 14.97
N TYR A 144 -0.14 -10.93 13.79
CA TYR A 144 -1.23 -11.22 12.87
C TYR A 144 -0.80 -11.62 11.46
N ALA A 145 0.45 -11.33 11.06
CA ALA A 145 1.01 -11.77 9.78
C ALA A 145 2.02 -12.91 9.99
N HIS A 146 1.78 -14.05 9.37
CA HIS A 146 2.57 -15.27 9.55
C HIS A 146 3.06 -15.79 8.20
N TRP A 147 4.18 -15.23 7.73
CA TRP A 147 4.85 -15.71 6.53
C TRP A 147 5.67 -16.98 6.81
N PRO A 148 5.76 -17.92 5.84
CA PRO A 148 6.53 -19.15 6.00
C PRO A 148 8.05 -18.93 5.82
N GLY A 149 8.63 -18.00 6.52
CA GLY A 149 10.04 -17.62 6.44
C GLY A 149 10.30 -16.35 7.24
N SER A 150 11.46 -15.76 7.05
CA SER A 150 11.79 -14.45 7.64
C SER A 150 11.18 -13.31 6.84
N ASP A 151 11.06 -12.14 7.47
CA ASP A 151 10.61 -10.92 6.79
C ASP A 151 11.53 -10.56 5.60
N GLY A 152 12.84 -10.76 5.77
CA GLY A 152 13.83 -10.56 4.69
C GLY A 152 13.61 -11.49 3.50
N GLU A 153 13.35 -12.78 3.75
CA GLU A 153 13.06 -13.74 2.67
C GLU A 153 11.74 -13.41 1.95
N GLU A 154 10.74 -12.87 2.67
CA GLU A 154 9.53 -12.39 2.04
C GLU A 154 9.79 -11.17 1.17
N THR A 155 10.57 -10.21 1.69
CA THR A 155 11.01 -9.04 0.91
C THR A 155 11.80 -9.45 -0.33
N ASP A 156 12.71 -10.45 -0.22
CA ASP A 156 13.46 -10.98 -1.37
C ASP A 156 12.54 -11.45 -2.49
N ARG A 157 11.46 -12.18 -2.16
CA ARG A 157 10.47 -12.66 -3.15
C ARG A 157 9.79 -11.51 -3.90
N TYR A 158 9.39 -10.45 -3.19
CA TYR A 158 8.79 -9.26 -3.82
C TYR A 158 9.80 -8.50 -4.69
N VAL A 159 11.00 -8.29 -4.20
CA VAL A 159 12.07 -7.57 -4.92
C VAL A 159 12.42 -8.30 -6.22
N GLU A 160 12.66 -9.62 -6.17
CA GLU A 160 12.98 -10.42 -7.34
C GLU A 160 11.83 -10.39 -8.38
N LYS A 161 10.60 -10.57 -7.93
CA LYS A 161 9.40 -10.53 -8.77
C LYS A 161 9.24 -9.20 -9.48
N LEU A 162 9.30 -8.10 -8.71
CA LEU A 162 9.16 -6.76 -9.26
C LEU A 162 10.33 -6.41 -10.19
N GLU A 163 11.56 -6.80 -9.86
CA GLU A 163 12.71 -6.56 -10.73
C GLU A 163 12.57 -7.26 -12.09
N ASN A 164 12.05 -8.48 -12.12
CA ASN A 164 11.82 -9.20 -13.37
C ASN A 164 10.81 -8.46 -14.26
N TRP A 165 9.73 -7.96 -13.71
CA TRP A 165 8.75 -7.15 -14.47
C TRP A 165 9.32 -5.80 -14.91
N LEU A 166 10.10 -5.13 -14.06
CA LEU A 166 10.76 -3.87 -14.42
C LEU A 166 11.75 -4.05 -15.57
N LYS A 167 12.48 -5.18 -15.64
CA LYS A 167 13.34 -5.54 -16.77
C LYS A 167 12.55 -5.73 -18.06
N GLU A 168 11.42 -6.41 -17.99
CA GLU A 168 10.56 -6.68 -19.15
C GLU A 168 9.99 -5.40 -19.75
N TYR A 169 9.56 -4.46 -18.90
CA TYR A 169 8.87 -3.24 -19.32
C TYR A 169 9.76 -1.97 -19.33
N HIS A 170 11.08 -2.10 -19.32
CA HIS A 170 12.02 -0.99 -19.19
C HIS A 170 11.93 0.10 -20.30
N GLY A 171 11.23 -0.15 -21.39
CA GLY A 171 11.00 0.82 -22.46
C GLY A 171 9.75 1.70 -22.28
N LYS A 172 8.89 1.39 -21.29
CA LYS A 172 7.64 2.11 -21.01
C LYS A 172 7.78 3.11 -19.87
N ASN A 173 6.82 4.03 -19.77
CA ASN A 173 6.65 4.82 -18.56
C ASN A 173 6.02 3.93 -17.49
N ILE A 174 6.72 3.74 -16.38
CA ILE A 174 6.31 2.82 -15.33
C ILE A 174 5.70 3.59 -14.16
N ILE A 175 4.52 3.15 -13.72
CA ILE A 175 3.96 3.45 -12.41
C ILE A 175 4.25 2.24 -11.53
N MET A 176 5.09 2.39 -10.50
CA MET A 176 5.37 1.33 -9.53
C MET A 176 4.50 1.51 -8.30
N VAL A 177 3.93 0.42 -7.79
CA VAL A 177 3.02 0.44 -6.64
C VAL A 177 3.47 -0.60 -5.63
N THR A 178 3.71 -0.16 -4.39
CA THR A 178 3.81 -1.04 -3.22
C THR A 178 2.89 -0.54 -2.12
N HIS A 179 2.61 -1.35 -1.10
CA HIS A 179 1.99 -0.81 0.11
C HIS A 179 3.04 -0.18 1.01
N VAL A 180 4.15 -0.89 1.22
CA VAL A 180 5.22 -0.47 2.13
C VAL A 180 6.07 0.69 1.58
N VAL A 181 6.75 1.39 2.46
CA VAL A 181 7.58 2.56 2.16
C VAL A 181 8.81 2.18 1.31
N PRO A 182 9.10 2.92 0.21
CA PRO A 182 10.26 2.63 -0.65
C PRO A 182 11.52 3.44 -0.31
N PHE A 183 11.41 4.54 0.43
CA PHE A 183 12.54 5.45 0.68
C PHE A 183 12.58 5.94 2.11
N LYS A 184 13.76 5.93 2.71
CA LYS A 184 14.03 6.39 4.08
C LYS A 184 13.53 7.83 4.36
N LYS A 185 13.46 8.67 3.34
CA LYS A 185 12.93 10.04 3.42
C LYS A 185 11.51 10.10 4.00
N TYR A 186 10.70 9.06 3.77
CA TYR A 186 9.28 9.05 4.17
C TYR A 186 9.03 8.40 5.53
N LEU A 187 10.08 7.96 6.21
CA LEU A 187 9.97 7.45 7.57
C LEU A 187 9.58 8.56 8.54
N GLN A 188 8.78 8.22 9.51
CA GLN A 188 8.34 9.14 10.55
C GLN A 188 9.29 9.09 11.74
N LEU A 189 10.44 9.75 11.64
CA LEU A 189 11.37 9.90 12.74
C LEU A 189 10.86 11.01 13.68
N LYS A 190 10.37 10.62 14.85
CA LYS A 190 9.79 11.54 15.86
C LYS A 190 10.80 11.93 16.93
N GLY A 191 12.00 11.33 16.94
CA GLY A 191 12.97 11.49 18.04
C GLY A 191 12.51 10.79 19.32
N ASP A 192 11.50 9.94 19.24
CA ASP A 192 11.03 9.06 20.31
C ASP A 192 11.51 7.64 20.02
N PRO A 193 12.44 7.10 20.81
CA PRO A 193 12.98 5.77 20.60
C PRO A 193 11.92 4.68 20.51
N SER A 194 10.81 4.84 21.22
CA SER A 194 9.71 3.88 21.20
C SER A 194 9.00 3.82 19.84
N TRP A 195 8.87 4.96 19.17
CA TRP A 195 8.29 5.01 17.84
C TRP A 195 9.34 4.74 16.76
N ASP A 196 10.50 5.35 16.90
CA ASP A 196 11.55 5.31 15.86
C ASP A 196 12.07 3.88 15.64
N PHE A 197 12.02 3.01 16.68
CA PHE A 197 12.28 1.58 16.57
C PHE A 197 11.43 0.90 15.48
N PHE A 198 10.14 1.26 15.40
CA PHE A 198 9.21 0.62 14.47
C PHE A 198 9.35 1.08 13.01
N ASN A 199 10.17 2.11 12.74
CA ASN A 199 10.50 2.46 11.35
C ASN A 199 11.17 1.31 10.58
N ALA A 200 11.84 0.38 11.27
CA ALA A 200 12.40 -0.82 10.67
C ALA A 200 11.36 -1.72 9.98
N MET A 201 10.07 -1.63 10.38
CA MET A 201 8.96 -2.39 9.82
C MET A 201 8.13 -1.60 8.80
N MET A 202 8.58 -0.41 8.37
CA MET A 202 7.81 0.42 7.42
C MET A 202 8.02 0.02 5.96
N GLY A 203 9.05 -0.77 5.64
CA GLY A 203 9.33 -1.16 4.26
C GLY A 203 10.77 -1.52 4.00
N SER A 204 11.23 -1.32 2.77
CA SER A 204 12.60 -1.64 2.36
C SER A 204 13.17 -0.63 1.38
N GLU A 205 14.44 -0.22 1.58
CA GLU A 205 15.18 0.64 0.65
C GLU A 205 15.29 0.02 -0.75
N ARG A 206 15.26 -1.30 -0.84
CA ARG A 206 15.42 -2.06 -2.10
C ARG A 206 14.33 -1.75 -3.12
N PHE A 207 13.09 -1.45 -2.69
CA PHE A 207 12.02 -1.03 -3.60
C PHE A 207 12.32 0.33 -4.24
N GLY A 208 12.86 1.26 -3.45
CA GLY A 208 13.31 2.55 -3.95
C GLY A 208 14.51 2.44 -4.88
N GLU A 209 15.47 1.57 -4.57
CA GLU A 209 16.62 1.28 -5.44
C GLU A 209 16.18 0.70 -6.78
N LEU A 210 15.21 -0.22 -6.81
CA LEU A 210 14.62 -0.72 -8.05
C LEU A 210 13.97 0.41 -8.86
N ALA A 211 13.19 1.26 -8.21
CA ALA A 211 12.52 2.37 -8.87
C ALA A 211 13.52 3.34 -9.54
N LEU A 212 14.61 3.66 -8.85
CA LEU A 212 15.69 4.50 -9.39
C LEU A 212 16.43 3.80 -10.53
N LYS A 213 16.80 2.54 -10.35
CA LYS A 213 17.56 1.74 -11.33
C LYS A 213 16.83 1.61 -12.66
N TYR A 214 15.51 1.43 -12.64
CA TYR A 214 14.70 1.22 -13.83
C TYR A 214 13.97 2.47 -14.31
N GLY A 215 14.24 3.63 -13.74
CA GLY A 215 13.72 4.92 -14.19
C GLY A 215 12.19 5.04 -14.08
N VAL A 216 11.63 4.50 -13.02
CA VAL A 216 10.19 4.61 -12.68
C VAL A 216 9.76 6.06 -12.69
N LYS A 217 8.61 6.36 -13.31
CA LYS A 217 8.12 7.73 -13.46
C LYS A 217 7.27 8.17 -12.27
N LYS A 218 6.45 7.27 -11.75
CA LYS A 218 5.58 7.52 -10.60
C LYS A 218 5.67 6.36 -9.63
N TYR A 219 5.75 6.66 -8.34
CA TYR A 219 5.75 5.65 -7.27
C TYR A 219 4.58 5.90 -6.32
N ILE A 220 3.73 4.90 -6.15
CA ILE A 220 2.55 4.95 -5.29
C ILE A 220 2.77 3.99 -4.13
N PHE A 221 2.53 4.46 -2.91
CA PHE A 221 2.61 3.60 -1.72
C PHE A 221 1.61 4.04 -0.64
N GLY A 222 1.53 3.32 0.48
CA GLY A 222 0.67 3.58 1.63
C GLY A 222 1.40 3.41 2.95
N HIS A 223 0.77 2.74 3.92
CA HIS A 223 1.32 2.25 5.18
C HIS A 223 1.61 3.31 6.26
N ILE A 224 2.15 4.47 5.91
CA ILE A 224 2.59 5.48 6.89
C ILE A 224 1.53 6.51 7.29
N HIS A 225 0.34 6.42 6.78
CA HIS A 225 -0.81 7.29 7.03
C HIS A 225 -0.53 8.80 6.95
N THR A 226 0.49 9.18 6.17
CA THR A 226 0.84 10.57 5.89
C THR A 226 0.79 10.82 4.39
N ARG A 227 0.09 11.88 3.98
CA ARG A 227 -0.09 12.19 2.56
C ARG A 227 1.12 12.88 1.98
N TYR A 228 1.62 12.36 0.84
CA TYR A 228 2.70 12.95 0.05
C TYR A 228 2.31 13.04 -1.41
N HIS A 229 2.63 14.18 -2.03
CA HIS A 229 2.61 14.35 -3.46
C HIS A 229 3.74 15.31 -3.84
N GLU A 230 4.87 14.76 -4.22
CA GLU A 230 6.07 15.53 -4.54
C GLU A 230 6.95 14.79 -5.55
N HIS A 231 8.02 15.44 -6.00
CA HIS A 231 9.07 14.80 -6.78
C HIS A 231 10.28 14.51 -5.88
N TYR A 232 10.75 13.26 -5.92
CA TYR A 232 11.95 12.83 -5.23
C TYR A 232 12.83 11.99 -6.17
N ASN A 233 14.09 12.40 -6.34
CA ASN A 233 15.06 11.76 -7.24
C ASN A 233 14.53 11.53 -8.68
N GLY A 234 13.73 12.45 -9.20
CA GLY A 234 13.16 12.37 -10.56
C GLY A 234 11.89 11.51 -10.66
N ILE A 235 11.40 10.95 -9.57
CA ILE A 235 10.17 10.15 -9.49
C ILE A 235 9.07 10.99 -8.86
N GLU A 236 7.87 10.99 -9.47
CA GLU A 236 6.67 11.53 -8.82
C GLU A 236 6.19 10.56 -7.74
N ILE A 237 6.23 10.98 -6.49
CA ILE A 237 5.87 10.19 -5.31
C ILE A 237 4.46 10.53 -4.87
N ILE A 238 3.66 9.51 -4.65
CA ILE A 238 2.25 9.64 -4.26
C ILE A 238 1.96 8.67 -3.12
N CYS A 239 1.56 9.21 -1.98
CA CYS A 239 1.06 8.45 -0.83
C CYS A 239 -0.23 9.13 -0.37
N ASN A 240 -1.36 8.45 -0.49
CA ASN A 240 -2.67 9.05 -0.21
C ASN A 240 -3.52 8.14 0.69
N PRO A 241 -3.13 7.99 1.96
CA PRO A 241 -3.89 7.20 2.93
C PRO A 241 -5.17 7.92 3.37
N LEU A 242 -6.20 7.11 3.67
CA LEU A 242 -7.32 7.57 4.48
C LEU A 242 -6.91 7.62 5.96
N GLY A 243 -6.20 6.57 6.44
CA GLY A 243 -5.74 6.48 7.81
C GLY A 243 -6.85 6.21 8.82
N TYR A 244 -6.52 6.34 10.12
CA TYR A 244 -7.40 6.00 11.23
C TYR A 244 -8.18 7.22 11.79
N TYR A 245 -9.52 7.15 11.75
CA TYR A 245 -10.36 8.10 12.49
C TYR A 245 -10.18 7.94 14.01
N PRO A 246 -10.18 9.03 14.81
CA PRO A 246 -10.20 10.44 14.40
C PRO A 246 -8.79 11.07 14.26
N HIS A 247 -7.73 10.40 14.71
CA HIS A 247 -6.44 11.05 15.01
C HIS A 247 -5.61 11.38 13.76
N GLU A 248 -5.86 10.68 12.64
CA GLU A 248 -5.12 10.85 11.40
C GLU A 248 -5.96 11.53 10.31
N TRP A 249 -7.25 11.75 10.59
CA TRP A 249 -8.14 12.46 9.69
C TRP A 249 -7.99 13.98 9.82
N HIS A 250 -8.03 14.66 8.68
CA HIS A 250 -7.93 16.13 8.60
C HIS A 250 -9.30 16.80 8.66
N HIS A 251 -10.37 16.06 8.37
CA HIS A 251 -11.75 16.54 8.35
C HIS A 251 -12.63 15.77 9.34
N GLN A 252 -13.73 16.40 9.74
CA GLN A 252 -14.61 15.81 10.75
C GLN A 252 -15.60 14.79 10.18
N THR A 253 -15.94 14.93 8.89
CA THR A 253 -16.89 14.03 8.23
C THR A 253 -16.18 13.04 7.32
N ALA A 254 -16.73 11.82 7.24
CA ALA A 254 -16.21 10.79 6.34
C ALA A 254 -16.23 11.25 4.86
N GLU A 255 -17.22 12.04 4.47
CA GLU A 255 -17.33 12.55 3.09
C GLU A 255 -16.19 13.50 2.75
N GLU A 256 -15.96 14.51 3.58
CA GLU A 256 -14.87 15.47 3.37
C GLU A 256 -13.51 14.78 3.40
N GLU A 257 -13.30 13.86 4.35
CA GLU A 257 -12.02 13.18 4.49
C GLU A 257 -11.72 12.27 3.29
N ILE A 258 -12.65 11.40 2.90
CA ILE A 258 -12.46 10.51 1.76
C ILE A 258 -12.27 11.31 0.47
N PHE A 259 -13.07 12.37 0.25
CA PHE A 259 -12.98 13.20 -0.95
C PHE A 259 -11.64 13.94 -1.02
N SER A 260 -11.09 14.36 0.11
CA SER A 260 -9.79 15.03 0.19
C SER A 260 -8.61 14.05 0.09
N ALA A 261 -8.80 12.80 0.56
CA ALA A 261 -7.76 11.77 0.53
C ALA A 261 -7.51 11.25 -0.89
N ILE A 262 -8.55 11.16 -1.74
CA ILE A 262 -8.40 10.60 -3.07
C ILE A 262 -7.58 11.55 -3.96
N LYS A 263 -6.40 11.07 -4.38
CA LYS A 263 -5.56 11.78 -5.35
C LYS A 263 -5.95 11.40 -6.77
N VAL A 264 -6.13 12.40 -7.62
CA VAL A 264 -6.35 12.20 -9.06
C VAL A 264 -5.12 12.66 -9.83
N ILE A 265 -4.65 11.82 -10.75
CA ILE A 265 -3.61 12.14 -11.73
C ILE A 265 -4.10 11.84 -13.14
N GLU A 266 -3.43 12.41 -14.13
CA GLU A 266 -3.66 12.11 -15.55
C GLU A 266 -2.38 11.61 -16.21
N ILE A 267 -2.52 10.67 -17.15
CA ILE A 267 -1.45 10.14 -18.00
C ILE A 267 -1.88 10.11 -19.45
#